data_efbc37c74a68e72af09ace305ffbc4f0
#
_entry.id   efbc37c74a68e72af09ace305ffbc4f0
#
_cell.length_a   1.000
_cell.length_b   1.000
_cell.length_c   1.000
_cell.angle_alpha   90.00
_cell.angle_beta   90.00
_cell.angle_gamma   90.00
#
_symmetry.space_group_name_H-M   'P 1'
#
loop_
_entity.id
_entity.type
_entity.pdbx_description
1 polymer ?
#
loop_
_entity_poly.entity_id
_entity_poly.type
_entity_poly.pdbx_seq_one_letter_code
_entity_poly.pdbx_strand_id
1 'polypeptide(L)'
;MQTVLEYDINFRLGKKLLRQCLGVPMGSPCSPALAIALCMHAEHAFMAAHPGVKVHAGFRYVDDLLLFLEHNAHDSLIDNIYPSPLELEREDTTPVDGRVCFRFLETWNVLDASGSISVIHHHKNSHQLRLGKPPFKNVVDFSSHIPRHQKFGRVVGALTAAHAHTVSGTNRYRAMLTVLQDMQRHGMPATLASAALSRVRERYGAQPPTLTH
;
A
#
# COMPACT_ATOMS: atom_id res chain seq x y z
N MET A 1 -24.07 18.07 1.95
CA MET A 1 -22.64 18.21 1.70
C MET A 1 -22.06 19.48 2.30
N GLN A 2 -22.68 20.65 2.12
CA GLN A 2 -22.24 21.93 2.70
C GLN A 2 -22.07 21.86 4.23
N THR A 3 -23.01 21.25 4.95
CA THR A 3 -23.00 21.11 6.40
C THR A 3 -21.77 20.35 6.92
N VAL A 4 -21.36 19.26 6.25
CA VAL A 4 -20.19 18.47 6.66
C VAL A 4 -18.90 19.27 6.49
N LEU A 5 -18.78 20.03 5.40
CA LEU A 5 -17.62 20.88 5.14
C LEU A 5 -17.52 22.09 6.09
N GLU A 6 -18.66 22.54 6.65
CA GLU A 6 -18.68 23.68 7.56
C GLU A 6 -18.42 23.31 9.03
N TYR A 7 -18.81 22.11 9.47
CA TYR A 7 -18.75 21.71 10.88
C TYR A 7 -17.55 20.81 11.23
N ASP A 8 -17.11 19.95 10.32
CA ASP A 8 -15.99 19.03 10.58
C ASP A 8 -14.60 19.68 10.50
N ILE A 9 -14.53 20.99 10.18
CA ILE A 9 -13.27 21.73 10.05
C ILE A 9 -12.68 22.22 11.38
N ASN A 10 -13.42 22.11 12.47
CA ASN A 10 -12.94 22.52 13.79
C ASN A 10 -12.35 21.36 14.55
N PHE A 11 -11.15 21.53 15.08
CA PHE A 11 -10.49 20.49 15.89
C PHE A 11 -9.82 21.10 17.13
N ARG A 12 -9.67 20.29 18.16
CA ARG A 12 -9.07 20.68 19.42
C ARG A 12 -7.64 20.18 19.54
N LEU A 13 -6.70 21.08 19.80
CA LEU A 13 -5.31 20.75 20.12
C LEU A 13 -5.01 21.26 21.54
N GLY A 14 -5.04 20.36 22.51
CA GLY A 14 -4.92 20.71 23.93
C GLY A 14 -6.08 21.60 24.39
N LYS A 15 -5.77 22.84 24.80
CA LYS A 15 -6.76 23.84 25.24
C LYS A 15 -7.22 24.78 24.13
N LYS A 16 -6.63 24.68 22.92
CA LYS A 16 -6.95 25.56 21.79
C LYS A 16 -7.95 24.90 20.86
N LEU A 17 -8.95 25.66 20.42
CA LEU A 17 -9.81 25.29 19.29
C LEU A 17 -9.20 25.89 18.04
N LEU A 18 -8.96 25.05 17.05
CA LEU A 18 -8.38 25.43 15.76
C LEU A 18 -9.39 25.13 14.65
N ARG A 19 -9.29 25.90 13.58
CA ARG A 19 -10.09 25.70 12.36
C ARG A 19 -9.16 25.33 11.21
N GLN A 20 -9.52 24.28 10.49
CA GLN A 20 -8.82 23.92 9.25
C GLN A 20 -9.18 24.92 8.15
N CYS A 21 -8.17 25.54 7.54
CA CYS A 21 -8.36 26.54 6.49
C CYS A 21 -8.13 25.99 5.10
N LEU A 22 -7.49 24.81 4.98
CA LEU A 22 -7.12 24.21 3.71
C LEU A 22 -7.34 22.70 3.74
N GLY A 23 -7.74 22.13 2.60
CA GLY A 23 -7.97 20.70 2.45
C GLY A 23 -9.27 20.21 3.05
N VAL A 24 -9.43 18.89 3.12
CA VAL A 24 -10.59 18.23 3.72
C VAL A 24 -10.21 17.59 5.05
N PRO A 25 -11.11 17.59 6.07
CA PRO A 25 -10.77 17.11 7.40
C PRO A 25 -10.52 15.61 7.40
N MET A 26 -9.36 15.19 7.95
CA MET A 26 -9.06 13.77 8.15
C MET A 26 -10.05 13.17 9.15
N GLY A 27 -10.61 12.01 8.79
CA GLY A 27 -11.58 11.30 9.63
C GLY A 27 -13.05 11.55 9.28
N SER A 28 -13.36 12.56 8.45
CA SER A 28 -14.71 12.68 7.89
C SER A 28 -14.98 11.58 6.86
N PRO A 29 -16.15 10.92 6.90
CA PRO A 29 -16.52 9.90 5.91
C PRO A 29 -16.53 10.40 4.46
N CYS A 30 -16.73 11.72 4.25
CA CYS A 30 -16.74 12.31 2.92
C CYS A 30 -15.36 12.67 2.37
N SER A 31 -14.35 12.79 3.23
CA SER A 31 -13.01 13.27 2.83
C SER A 31 -12.32 12.42 1.79
N PRO A 32 -12.32 11.07 1.88
CA PRO A 32 -11.71 10.23 0.84
C PRO A 32 -12.39 10.41 -0.52
N ALA A 33 -13.72 10.47 -0.55
CA ALA A 33 -14.46 10.66 -1.81
C ALA A 33 -14.19 12.03 -2.44
N LEU A 34 -14.11 13.09 -1.64
CA LEU A 34 -13.80 14.45 -2.10
C LEU A 34 -12.35 14.53 -2.62
N ALA A 35 -11.40 13.94 -1.90
CA ALA A 35 -10.00 13.90 -2.33
C ALA A 35 -9.85 13.16 -3.67
N ILE A 36 -10.47 11.99 -3.81
CA ILE A 36 -10.47 11.22 -5.05
C ILE A 36 -11.11 12.02 -6.19
N ALA A 37 -12.26 12.66 -5.95
CA ALA A 37 -12.95 13.45 -6.97
C ALA A 37 -12.10 14.63 -7.46
N LEU A 38 -11.42 15.34 -6.53
CA LEU A 38 -10.50 16.43 -6.88
C LEU A 38 -9.34 15.94 -7.73
N CYS A 39 -8.70 14.84 -7.33
CA CYS A 39 -7.59 14.26 -8.07
C CYS A 39 -8.03 13.79 -9.47
N MET A 40 -9.14 13.07 -9.57
CA MET A 40 -9.68 12.63 -10.87
C MET A 40 -10.03 13.81 -11.78
N HIS A 41 -10.60 14.88 -11.24
CA HIS A 41 -10.89 16.08 -12.02
C HIS A 41 -9.62 16.73 -12.57
N ALA A 42 -8.58 16.88 -11.74
CA ALA A 42 -7.29 17.44 -12.15
C ALA A 42 -6.61 16.58 -13.22
N GLU A 43 -6.58 15.27 -13.04
CA GLU A 43 -6.02 14.32 -14.00
C GLU A 43 -6.74 14.35 -15.34
N HIS A 44 -8.08 14.38 -15.32
CA HIS A 44 -8.88 14.48 -16.54
C HIS A 44 -8.63 15.80 -17.26
N ALA A 45 -8.58 16.91 -16.55
CA ALA A 45 -8.26 18.23 -17.10
C ALA A 45 -6.84 18.25 -17.70
N PHE A 46 -5.86 17.66 -17.01
CA PHE A 46 -4.49 17.54 -17.48
C PHE A 46 -4.41 16.73 -18.78
N MET A 47 -5.05 15.57 -18.85
CA MET A 47 -5.07 14.72 -20.07
C MET A 47 -5.73 15.43 -21.25
N ALA A 48 -6.81 16.20 -21.00
CA ALA A 48 -7.47 16.98 -22.02
C ALA A 48 -6.60 18.14 -22.56
N ALA A 49 -5.81 18.78 -21.68
CA ALA A 49 -4.90 19.87 -22.04
C ALA A 49 -3.62 19.39 -22.72
N HIS A 50 -3.19 18.14 -22.49
CA HIS A 50 -1.92 17.59 -22.98
C HIS A 50 -2.12 16.30 -23.77
N PRO A 51 -2.79 16.32 -24.95
CA PRO A 51 -3.08 15.12 -25.72
C PRO A 51 -1.83 14.41 -26.28
N GLY A 52 -0.67 15.09 -26.25
CA GLY A 52 0.62 14.51 -26.63
C GLY A 52 1.26 13.64 -25.56
N VAL A 53 0.79 13.71 -24.30
CA VAL A 53 1.28 12.87 -23.20
C VAL A 53 0.62 11.51 -23.29
N LYS A 54 1.38 10.48 -23.66
CA LYS A 54 0.87 9.12 -23.77
C LYS A 54 1.03 8.38 -22.46
N VAL A 55 -0.09 8.13 -21.80
CA VAL A 55 -0.21 7.31 -20.60
C VAL A 55 -0.69 5.93 -21.03
N HIS A 56 0.15 4.90 -20.87
CA HIS A 56 -0.20 3.51 -21.20
C HIS A 56 -1.12 2.88 -20.14
N ALA A 57 -0.87 3.20 -18.87
CA ALA A 57 -1.72 2.80 -17.75
C ALA A 57 -1.53 3.75 -16.58
N GLY A 58 -2.57 3.92 -15.78
CA GLY A 58 -2.55 4.70 -14.55
C GLY A 58 -3.36 4.02 -13.46
N PHE A 59 -2.84 4.00 -12.25
CA PHE A 59 -3.50 3.44 -11.07
C PHE A 59 -3.42 4.45 -9.94
N ARG A 60 -4.56 4.71 -9.30
CA ARG A 60 -4.65 5.59 -8.15
C ARG A 60 -5.20 4.85 -6.94
N TYR A 61 -4.59 5.10 -5.79
CA TYR A 61 -5.13 4.70 -4.50
C TYR A 61 -5.02 5.88 -3.53
N VAL A 62 -6.12 6.60 -3.36
CA VAL A 62 -6.25 7.83 -2.58
C VAL A 62 -5.26 8.90 -3.05
N ASP A 63 -4.11 9.02 -2.42
CA ASP A 63 -2.99 9.93 -2.70
C ASP A 63 -1.85 9.31 -3.51
N ASP A 64 -1.72 7.99 -3.50
CA ASP A 64 -0.69 7.29 -4.29
C ASP A 64 -1.10 7.19 -5.77
N LEU A 65 -0.21 7.61 -6.67
CA LEU A 65 -0.38 7.54 -8.12
C LEU A 65 0.75 6.75 -8.77
N LEU A 66 0.40 5.72 -9.55
CA LEU A 66 1.32 4.98 -10.40
C LEU A 66 0.97 5.22 -11.87
N LEU A 67 1.93 5.71 -12.65
CA LEU A 67 1.77 5.96 -14.08
C LEU A 67 2.80 5.16 -14.88
N PHE A 68 2.33 4.55 -15.98
CA PHE A 68 3.18 3.97 -17.01
C PHE A 68 3.12 4.88 -18.24
N LEU A 69 4.23 5.56 -18.51
CA LEU A 69 4.33 6.59 -19.52
C LEU A 69 5.20 6.12 -20.68
N GLU A 70 4.99 6.69 -21.87
CA GLU A 70 5.94 6.53 -22.96
C GLU A 70 7.26 7.24 -22.61
N HIS A 71 8.39 6.67 -23.01
CA HIS A 71 9.74 7.13 -22.64
C HIS A 71 10.04 8.62 -22.88
N ASN A 72 9.30 9.27 -23.78
CA ASN A 72 9.44 10.69 -24.13
C ASN A 72 8.40 11.60 -23.44
N ALA A 73 7.66 11.11 -22.43
CA ALA A 73 6.75 11.96 -21.70
C ALA A 73 7.55 13.03 -20.94
N HIS A 74 7.18 14.30 -21.15
CA HIS A 74 7.82 15.44 -20.52
C HIS A 74 7.62 15.39 -19.00
N ASP A 75 8.60 14.92 -18.27
CA ASP A 75 8.54 14.76 -16.82
C ASP A 75 8.08 16.01 -16.09
N SER A 76 8.55 17.19 -16.54
CA SER A 76 8.13 18.49 -15.99
C SER A 76 6.63 18.81 -16.17
N LEU A 77 5.95 18.23 -17.16
CA LEU A 77 4.50 18.39 -17.30
C LEU A 77 3.75 17.57 -16.27
N ILE A 78 4.22 16.37 -15.95
CA ILE A 78 3.60 15.47 -14.98
C ILE A 78 3.57 16.10 -13.58
N ASP A 79 4.61 16.85 -13.20
CA ASP A 79 4.68 17.54 -11.92
C ASP A 79 3.56 18.58 -11.72
N ASN A 80 2.96 19.03 -12.82
CA ASN A 80 1.88 20.03 -12.82
C ASN A 80 0.48 19.42 -13.02
N ILE A 81 0.29 18.12 -12.83
CA ILE A 81 -1.04 17.49 -12.93
C ILE A 81 -2.01 18.12 -11.93
N TYR A 82 -1.55 18.43 -10.72
CA TYR A 82 -2.39 18.96 -9.67
C TYR A 82 -2.22 20.46 -9.48
N PRO A 83 -3.33 21.17 -9.17
CA PRO A 83 -3.25 22.59 -8.84
C PRO A 83 -2.60 22.80 -7.47
N SER A 84 -1.85 23.89 -7.33
CA SER A 84 -1.34 24.34 -6.02
C SER A 84 -2.48 24.41 -4.99
N PRO A 85 -2.25 23.99 -3.73
CA PRO A 85 -0.96 23.65 -3.13
C PRO A 85 -0.61 22.13 -3.16
N LEU A 86 -1.23 21.33 -4.04
CA LEU A 86 -0.92 19.91 -4.16
C LEU A 86 0.38 19.76 -4.96
N GLU A 87 1.31 18.98 -4.43
CA GLU A 87 2.58 18.66 -5.07
C GLU A 87 2.73 17.16 -5.22
N LEU A 88 3.37 16.72 -6.32
CA LEU A 88 3.75 15.32 -6.53
C LEU A 88 5.16 15.10 -6.03
N GLU A 89 5.31 14.20 -5.06
CA GLU A 89 6.61 13.65 -4.70
C GLU A 89 6.86 12.39 -5.54
N ARG A 90 7.96 12.38 -6.29
CA ARG A 90 8.31 11.26 -7.16
C ARG A 90 9.22 10.27 -6.45
N GLU A 91 8.92 8.98 -6.59
CA GLU A 91 9.88 7.92 -6.29
C GLU A 91 10.75 7.68 -7.54
N ASP A 92 12.08 7.77 -7.39
CA ASP A 92 13.02 7.44 -8.47
C ASP A 92 12.97 5.94 -8.78
N THR A 93 12.72 5.63 -10.04
CA THR A 93 12.65 4.27 -10.56
C THR A 93 13.78 4.02 -11.58
N THR A 94 15.01 4.32 -11.22
CA THR A 94 16.16 4.13 -12.11
C THR A 94 16.31 2.66 -12.48
N PRO A 95 16.35 2.30 -13.78
CA PRO A 95 16.57 0.93 -14.20
C PRO A 95 17.95 0.41 -13.78
N VAL A 96 17.98 -0.80 -13.19
CA VAL A 96 19.21 -1.52 -12.87
C VAL A 96 19.20 -2.83 -13.64
N ASP A 97 20.24 -3.09 -14.43
CA ASP A 97 20.36 -4.31 -15.27
C ASP A 97 19.12 -4.55 -16.17
N GLY A 98 18.55 -3.49 -16.74
CA GLY A 98 17.37 -3.58 -17.60
C GLY A 98 16.06 -3.90 -16.87
N ARG A 99 16.06 -3.81 -15.53
CA ARG A 99 14.86 -3.99 -14.70
C ARG A 99 14.53 -2.71 -13.96
N VAL A 100 13.26 -2.36 -13.92
CA VAL A 100 12.75 -1.26 -13.11
C VAL A 100 12.08 -1.84 -11.87
N CYS A 101 12.60 -1.48 -10.69
CA CYS A 101 12.06 -1.90 -9.41
C CYS A 101 11.39 -0.71 -8.74
N PHE A 102 10.13 -0.85 -8.37
CA PHE A 102 9.38 0.21 -7.70
C PHE A 102 8.42 -0.36 -6.67
N ARG A 103 8.09 0.48 -5.68
CA ARG A 103 7.09 0.16 -4.68
C ARG A 103 5.78 0.87 -5.02
N PHE A 104 4.67 0.14 -4.94
CA PHE A 104 3.34 0.74 -5.00
C PHE A 104 2.48 0.09 -3.92
N LEU A 105 1.98 0.90 -2.99
CA LEU A 105 1.23 0.44 -1.81
C LEU A 105 2.03 -0.60 -0.99
N GLU A 106 1.43 -1.76 -0.77
CA GLU A 106 2.06 -2.89 -0.05
C GLU A 106 2.70 -3.91 -1.01
N THR A 107 3.13 -3.47 -2.21
CA THR A 107 3.77 -4.34 -3.18
C THR A 107 5.14 -3.82 -3.62
N TRP A 108 6.03 -4.75 -3.88
CA TRP A 108 7.29 -4.56 -4.57
C TRP A 108 7.14 -5.09 -5.97
N ASN A 109 7.34 -4.25 -6.94
CA ASN A 109 7.09 -4.54 -8.35
C ASN A 109 8.41 -4.52 -9.11
N VAL A 110 8.59 -5.48 -9.99
CA VAL A 110 9.75 -5.58 -10.87
C VAL A 110 9.25 -5.70 -12.29
N LEU A 111 9.48 -4.67 -13.09
CA LEU A 111 9.25 -4.65 -14.52
C LEU A 111 10.56 -5.05 -15.20
N ASP A 112 10.55 -6.12 -15.99
CA ASP A 112 11.71 -6.56 -16.76
C ASP A 112 11.74 -5.97 -18.18
N ALA A 113 12.84 -6.19 -18.89
CA ALA A 113 13.02 -5.70 -20.27
C ALA A 113 12.03 -6.29 -21.28
N SER A 114 11.35 -7.40 -20.93
CA SER A 114 10.31 -8.00 -21.78
C SER A 114 8.93 -7.34 -21.58
N GLY A 115 8.80 -6.40 -20.64
CA GLY A 115 7.54 -5.81 -20.24
C GLY A 115 6.73 -6.65 -19.24
N SER A 116 7.31 -7.75 -18.73
CA SER A 116 6.66 -8.58 -17.71
C SER A 116 6.80 -7.96 -16.33
N ILE A 117 5.71 -7.96 -15.56
CA ILE A 117 5.69 -7.42 -14.20
C ILE A 117 5.58 -8.56 -13.18
N SER A 118 6.57 -8.63 -12.31
CA SER A 118 6.53 -9.50 -11.12
C SER A 118 6.11 -8.69 -9.90
N VAL A 119 5.07 -9.16 -9.19
CA VAL A 119 4.52 -8.49 -8.01
C VAL A 119 4.74 -9.35 -6.79
N ILE A 120 5.30 -8.75 -5.73
CA ILE A 120 5.59 -9.42 -4.46
C ILE A 120 5.08 -8.53 -3.32
N HIS A 121 4.35 -9.11 -2.38
CA HIS A 121 3.91 -8.38 -1.19
C HIS A 121 5.10 -7.79 -0.42
N HIS A 122 5.05 -6.48 -0.15
CA HIS A 122 6.06 -5.75 0.61
C HIS A 122 5.65 -5.64 2.07
N HIS A 123 6.24 -6.48 2.92
CA HIS A 123 6.03 -6.37 4.36
C HIS A 123 6.92 -5.26 4.95
N LYS A 124 6.31 -4.31 5.68
CA LYS A 124 6.99 -3.12 6.23
C LYS A 124 8.24 -3.45 7.06
N ASN A 125 8.22 -4.58 7.78
CA ASN A 125 9.33 -5.03 8.62
C ASN A 125 10.32 -5.97 7.90
N SER A 126 10.16 -6.24 6.61
CA SER A 126 11.00 -7.21 5.87
C SER A 126 12.50 -6.89 5.96
N HIS A 127 12.85 -5.60 5.91
CA HIS A 127 14.24 -5.15 6.00
C HIS A 127 14.81 -5.38 7.41
N GLN A 128 14.08 -5.00 8.47
CA GLN A 128 14.46 -5.22 9.86
C GLN A 128 14.59 -6.69 10.20
N LEU A 129 13.64 -7.50 9.72
CA LEU A 129 13.66 -8.96 9.90
C LEU A 129 14.92 -9.58 9.31
N ARG A 130 15.29 -9.18 8.08
CA ARG A 130 16.50 -9.66 7.39
C ARG A 130 17.78 -9.25 8.11
N LEU A 131 17.82 -8.06 8.70
CA LEU A 131 18.97 -7.56 9.46
C LEU A 131 19.00 -8.02 10.93
N GLY A 132 18.04 -8.82 11.37
CA GLY A 132 17.93 -9.22 12.78
C GLY A 132 17.59 -8.08 13.73
N LYS A 133 17.20 -6.89 13.22
CA LYS A 133 16.85 -5.71 14.03
C LYS A 133 15.42 -5.82 14.57
N PRO A 134 15.11 -5.09 15.68
CA PRO A 134 13.74 -5.00 16.18
C PRO A 134 12.79 -4.50 15.10
N PRO A 135 11.63 -5.14 14.91
CA PRO A 135 10.63 -4.68 13.95
C PRO A 135 9.95 -3.38 14.42
N PHE A 136 9.38 -2.62 13.52
CA PHE A 136 8.53 -1.49 13.87
C PHE A 136 7.27 -1.97 14.60
N LYS A 137 6.78 -1.18 15.57
CA LYS A 137 5.58 -1.50 16.37
C LYS A 137 4.28 -1.24 15.58
N ASN A 138 4.13 -1.80 14.40
CA ASN A 138 2.89 -1.72 13.62
C ASN A 138 2.09 -3.04 13.62
N VAL A 139 2.58 -4.03 14.34
CA VAL A 139 1.91 -5.32 14.55
C VAL A 139 1.34 -5.37 15.96
N VAL A 140 0.22 -6.06 16.13
CA VAL A 140 -0.38 -6.26 17.46
C VAL A 140 0.55 -7.08 18.32
N ASP A 141 0.88 -6.54 19.49
CA ASP A 141 1.51 -7.31 20.53
C ASP A 141 0.53 -8.38 21.04
N PHE A 142 0.94 -9.63 20.95
CA PHE A 142 0.09 -10.76 21.36
C PHE A 142 -0.06 -10.89 22.87
N SER A 143 0.76 -10.19 23.66
CA SER A 143 0.58 -10.03 25.12
C SER A 143 -0.50 -8.99 25.48
N SER A 144 -0.91 -8.14 24.54
CA SER A 144 -1.91 -7.08 24.77
C SER A 144 -3.30 -7.64 25.14
N HIS A 145 -4.14 -6.80 25.75
CA HIS A 145 -5.51 -7.16 26.13
C HIS A 145 -6.51 -7.22 24.97
N ILE A 146 -6.06 -7.07 23.71
CA ILE A 146 -6.92 -7.20 22.53
C ILE A 146 -7.54 -8.61 22.48
N PRO A 147 -8.84 -8.77 22.23
CA PRO A 147 -9.50 -10.05 22.16
C PRO A 147 -8.83 -11.02 21.15
N ARG A 148 -8.75 -12.30 21.53
CA ARG A 148 -8.07 -13.35 20.75
C ARG A 148 -8.59 -13.45 19.31
N HIS A 149 -9.92 -13.32 19.10
CA HIS A 149 -10.51 -13.38 17.75
C HIS A 149 -10.07 -12.21 16.85
N GLN A 150 -9.85 -11.01 17.43
CA GLN A 150 -9.32 -9.87 16.66
C GLN A 150 -7.85 -10.07 16.31
N LYS A 151 -7.04 -10.60 17.24
CA LYS A 151 -5.66 -10.99 16.96
C LYS A 151 -5.61 -12.02 15.82
N PHE A 152 -6.44 -13.06 15.91
CA PHE A 152 -6.57 -14.07 14.87
C PHE A 152 -6.97 -13.46 13.51
N GLY A 153 -7.99 -12.61 13.48
CA GLY A 153 -8.44 -11.92 12.27
C GLY A 153 -7.31 -11.09 11.60
N ARG A 154 -6.47 -10.42 12.39
CA ARG A 154 -5.31 -9.68 11.86
C ARG A 154 -4.26 -10.60 11.25
N VAL A 155 -3.96 -11.75 11.88
CA VAL A 155 -3.03 -12.74 11.31
C VAL A 155 -3.55 -13.27 9.99
N VAL A 156 -4.82 -13.70 9.95
CA VAL A 156 -5.46 -14.19 8.72
C VAL A 156 -5.49 -13.10 7.65
N GLY A 157 -5.82 -11.86 8.00
CA GLY A 157 -5.84 -10.73 7.07
C GLY A 157 -4.46 -10.46 6.45
N ALA A 158 -3.40 -10.42 7.26
CA ALA A 158 -2.05 -10.18 6.78
C ALA A 158 -1.52 -11.33 5.89
N LEU A 159 -1.80 -12.59 6.26
CA LEU A 159 -1.46 -13.74 5.43
C LEU A 159 -2.24 -13.76 4.11
N THR A 160 -3.53 -13.37 4.15
CA THR A 160 -4.37 -13.21 2.97
C THR A 160 -3.80 -12.15 2.02
N ALA A 161 -3.40 -10.99 2.55
CA ALA A 161 -2.78 -9.93 1.77
C ALA A 161 -1.46 -10.40 1.14
N ALA A 162 -0.57 -11.04 1.91
CA ALA A 162 0.68 -11.60 1.41
C ALA A 162 0.45 -12.63 0.30
N HIS A 163 -0.60 -13.46 0.41
CA HIS A 163 -0.99 -14.42 -0.60
C HIS A 163 -1.53 -13.75 -1.87
N ALA A 164 -2.46 -12.81 -1.70
CA ALA A 164 -3.17 -12.16 -2.82
C ALA A 164 -2.27 -11.19 -3.61
N HIS A 165 -1.39 -10.46 -2.91
CA HIS A 165 -0.50 -9.47 -3.52
C HIS A 165 0.79 -10.10 -4.10
N THR A 166 0.93 -11.41 -4.14
CA THR A 166 2.12 -12.07 -4.71
C THR A 166 1.73 -13.03 -5.82
N VAL A 167 2.27 -12.81 -7.01
CA VAL A 167 1.92 -13.62 -8.19
C VAL A 167 2.61 -14.97 -8.20
N SER A 168 3.92 -15.04 -7.92
CA SER A 168 4.69 -16.28 -7.95
C SER A 168 4.45 -17.16 -6.71
N GLY A 169 4.26 -18.48 -6.90
CA GLY A 169 4.03 -19.44 -5.80
C GLY A 169 5.17 -19.46 -4.77
N THR A 170 6.43 -19.49 -5.21
CA THR A 170 7.61 -19.45 -4.32
C THR A 170 7.71 -18.14 -3.55
N ASN A 171 7.48 -17.01 -4.23
CA ASN A 171 7.49 -15.69 -3.60
C ASN A 171 6.32 -15.53 -2.63
N ARG A 172 5.16 -16.12 -2.95
CA ARG A 172 3.98 -16.15 -2.08
C ARG A 172 4.27 -16.82 -0.75
N TYR A 173 4.94 -17.97 -0.79
CA TYR A 173 5.39 -18.64 0.43
C TYR A 173 6.34 -17.79 1.25
N ARG A 174 7.36 -17.18 0.61
CA ARG A 174 8.30 -16.26 1.27
C ARG A 174 7.61 -15.05 1.90
N ALA A 175 6.67 -14.44 1.21
CA ALA A 175 5.90 -13.31 1.73
C ALA A 175 5.10 -13.70 2.98
N MET A 176 4.40 -14.83 2.94
CA MET A 176 3.65 -15.35 4.10
C MET A 176 4.58 -15.71 5.27
N LEU A 177 5.74 -16.31 5.00
CA LEU A 177 6.74 -16.62 6.02
C LEU A 177 7.26 -15.35 6.70
N THR A 178 7.53 -14.29 5.95
CA THR A 178 7.95 -12.99 6.49
C THR A 178 6.91 -12.42 7.45
N VAL A 179 5.63 -12.48 7.09
CA VAL A 179 4.51 -12.07 7.96
C VAL A 179 4.50 -12.88 9.26
N LEU A 180 4.63 -14.21 9.17
CA LEU A 180 4.64 -15.07 10.34
C LEU A 180 5.83 -14.82 11.26
N GLN A 181 7.03 -14.62 10.69
CA GLN A 181 8.23 -14.31 11.45
C GLN A 181 8.10 -13.00 12.22
N ASP A 182 7.52 -11.96 11.58
CA ASP A 182 7.26 -10.69 12.26
C ASP A 182 6.28 -10.86 13.42
N MET A 183 5.18 -11.54 13.20
CA MET A 183 4.17 -11.79 14.23
C MET A 183 4.70 -12.67 15.38
N GLN A 184 5.56 -13.64 15.09
CA GLN A 184 6.22 -14.45 16.12
C GLN A 184 7.13 -13.61 17.03
N ARG A 185 7.84 -12.62 16.47
CA ARG A 185 8.63 -11.65 17.25
C ARG A 185 7.78 -10.77 18.17
N HIS A 186 6.50 -10.61 17.86
CA HIS A 186 5.52 -9.94 18.69
C HIS A 186 4.74 -10.89 19.63
N GLY A 187 5.26 -12.10 19.83
CA GLY A 187 4.72 -13.07 20.80
C GLY A 187 3.54 -13.90 20.27
N MET A 188 3.35 -14.03 18.95
CA MET A 188 2.29 -14.86 18.38
C MET A 188 2.49 -16.33 18.72
N PRO A 189 1.52 -17.02 19.36
CA PRO A 189 1.58 -18.45 19.62
C PRO A 189 1.62 -19.28 18.33
N ALA A 190 2.40 -20.36 18.30
CA ALA A 190 2.50 -21.26 17.15
C ALA A 190 1.13 -21.87 16.77
N THR A 191 0.29 -22.19 17.77
CA THR A 191 -1.07 -22.69 17.55
C THR A 191 -1.96 -21.71 16.78
N LEU A 192 -1.81 -20.41 17.03
CA LEU A 192 -2.53 -19.36 16.32
C LEU A 192 -2.02 -19.23 14.87
N ALA A 193 -0.71 -19.33 14.67
CA ALA A 193 -0.09 -19.32 13.35
C ALA A 193 -0.60 -20.49 12.48
N SER A 194 -0.59 -21.70 13.03
CA SER A 194 -1.09 -22.90 12.35
C SER A 194 -2.56 -22.79 11.97
N ALA A 195 -3.41 -22.33 12.90
CA ALA A 195 -4.85 -22.13 12.64
C ALA A 195 -5.08 -21.07 11.55
N ALA A 196 -4.31 -19.97 11.56
CA ALA A 196 -4.43 -18.92 10.54
C ALA A 196 -3.97 -19.41 9.16
N LEU A 197 -2.89 -20.17 9.09
CA LEU A 197 -2.44 -20.80 7.84
C LEU A 197 -3.50 -21.76 7.29
N SER A 198 -4.09 -22.61 8.13
CA SER A 198 -5.17 -23.52 7.72
C SER A 198 -6.34 -22.75 7.14
N ARG A 199 -6.74 -21.63 7.77
CA ARG A 199 -7.83 -20.79 7.29
C ARG A 199 -7.55 -20.14 5.93
N VAL A 200 -6.32 -19.68 5.70
CA VAL A 200 -5.92 -19.14 4.38
C VAL A 200 -5.88 -20.24 3.34
N ARG A 201 -5.41 -21.42 3.70
CA ARG A 201 -5.40 -22.62 2.85
C ARG A 201 -6.81 -23.03 2.40
N GLU A 202 -7.76 -23.10 3.32
CA GLU A 202 -9.17 -23.39 3.01
C GLU A 202 -9.76 -22.39 2.01
N ARG A 203 -9.38 -21.11 2.14
CA ARG A 203 -9.91 -20.03 1.28
C ARG A 203 -9.36 -20.07 -0.13
N TYR A 204 -8.09 -20.40 -0.33
CA TYR A 204 -7.39 -20.27 -1.61
C TYR A 204 -7.03 -21.60 -2.28
N GLY A 205 -7.43 -22.72 -1.70
CA GLY A 205 -7.18 -24.07 -2.25
C GLY A 205 -5.68 -24.33 -2.35
N ALA A 206 -5.06 -24.86 -1.30
CA ALA A 206 -3.63 -24.94 -1.23
C ALA A 206 -3.07 -26.13 -1.98
N GLN A 207 -2.22 -25.88 -2.95
CA GLN A 207 -1.00 -26.69 -3.08
C GLN A 207 0.10 -26.00 -2.23
N PRO A 208 0.69 -26.68 -1.23
CA PRO A 208 1.92 -26.21 -0.63
C PRO A 208 2.98 -26.21 -1.73
N PRO A 209 3.86 -25.20 -1.80
CA PRO A 209 5.03 -25.29 -2.66
C PRO A 209 5.80 -26.54 -2.21
N THR A 210 6.00 -27.49 -3.11
CA THR A 210 6.93 -28.58 -2.94
C THR A 210 8.29 -27.93 -2.69
N LEU A 211 8.80 -28.08 -1.48
CA LEU A 211 10.19 -27.75 -1.17
C LEU A 211 11.04 -28.76 -1.98
N THR A 212 11.41 -28.38 -3.19
CA THR A 212 12.53 -29.02 -3.86
C THR A 212 13.78 -28.54 -3.14
N HIS A 213 14.45 -29.51 -2.49
CA HIS A 213 15.74 -29.35 -1.82
C HIS A 213 16.83 -28.86 -2.77
#